data_e8bdf18d2353c0de9b5899c97b45d8c0
#
_entry.id   e8bdf18d2353c0de9b5899c97b45d8c0
#
_cell.length_a   1.000
_cell.length_b   1.000
_cell.length_c   1.000
_cell.angle_alpha   90.00
_cell.angle_beta   90.00
_cell.angle_gamma   90.00
#
_symmetry.space_group_name_H-M   'P 1'
#
loop_
_entity.id
_entity.type
_entity.pdbx_description
1 polymer ?
#
loop_
_entity_poly.entity_id
_entity_poly.type
_entity_poly.pdbx_seq_one_letter_code
_entity_poly.pdbx_strand_id
1 'polypeptide(L)'
;MGEQQAEADWVDGADTARGRAETDWPLRPWLFAALLALAGLAIFLLTDDAHESGPRIAGAAFIAFAAGGFVFTAERGRLLAAAIFSLVTGLVVGGLTWRAVGAGNDIADSGYAVAAGVFACLLAVPLFQADFLQRRMRTDYRDIHYFVWTDAITGAGAFAFFLIAWALIWLLASLFDLVGIPLRDLVQADWFGWVYGGLTLGAGLGTLRNQLRIIGTLQSVVLLVLSILALPLAIAIAVFLGAVVVSGPSVLWNATDSATTVLLSIAIGAYMLANAVLRDRDADMIGGAVLKWSGYALMLGILPLTVFAAISTGVRIDQHGLSPERLWALCSIIVAVAFGLAYFVDALVGVLGSWRDRLRASNLRLGLATALFALFLALPILNVGAISTSDQLARLESGAISLEEFDFSALRWDFGEPGRQALERLAKSERTRVAELAQNTLQLESKPYGSTNLPEREEISQKADLSGLNDETARAVRAFLRDEIILCREGCRVETLRASPEGVLIALMTKAEYGDNPHLLWVAAGSDKAETRRVYDGKLIHEYEGLDGPVEYDGDIELRPFEGQQIFVDGKPASQPFK
;
A
#
# COMPACT_ATOMS: atom_id res chain seq x y z
N MET A 1 10.45 0.95 54.07
CA MET A 1 11.21 2.16 53.66
C MET A 1 11.90 1.98 52.29
N GLY A 2 12.38 0.81 51.94
CA GLY A 2 13.02 0.59 50.62
C GLY A 2 12.07 0.54 49.44
N GLU A 3 10.86 0.00 49.60
CA GLU A 3 9.87 -0.08 48.50
C GLU A 3 9.21 1.27 48.18
N GLN A 4 8.93 2.09 49.20
CA GLN A 4 8.40 3.44 48.98
C GLN A 4 9.42 4.40 48.34
N GLN A 5 10.72 4.21 48.65
CA GLN A 5 11.79 4.99 48.03
C GLN A 5 12.05 4.55 46.58
N ALA A 6 11.96 3.25 46.28
CA ALA A 6 12.01 2.73 44.91
C ALA A 6 10.81 3.20 44.07
N GLU A 7 9.60 3.27 44.64
CA GLU A 7 8.40 3.77 44.00
C GLU A 7 8.47 5.28 43.72
N ALA A 8 9.07 6.07 44.64
CA ALA A 8 9.32 7.50 44.45
C ALA A 8 10.38 7.77 43.36
N ASP A 9 11.47 6.99 43.33
CA ASP A 9 12.50 7.10 42.27
C ASP A 9 11.95 6.70 40.87
N TRP A 10 10.95 5.82 40.83
CA TRP A 10 10.26 5.47 39.57
C TRP A 10 9.31 6.57 39.10
N VAL A 11 8.64 7.28 39.99
CA VAL A 11 7.74 8.40 39.67
C VAL A 11 8.54 9.58 39.14
N ASP A 12 9.68 9.92 39.75
CA ASP A 12 10.58 10.99 39.27
C ASP A 12 11.23 10.66 37.93
N GLY A 13 11.50 9.39 37.65
CA GLY A 13 12.06 8.96 36.38
C GLY A 13 11.07 9.03 35.19
N ALA A 14 9.78 8.77 35.41
CA ALA A 14 8.72 8.87 34.39
C ALA A 14 8.38 10.32 34.05
N ASP A 15 8.39 11.20 35.06
CA ASP A 15 8.15 12.64 34.86
C ASP A 15 9.31 13.31 34.10
N THR A 16 10.55 12.83 34.18
CA THR A 16 11.69 13.43 33.48
C THR A 16 11.61 13.29 31.95
N ALA A 17 11.17 12.17 31.39
CA ALA A 17 11.05 12.02 29.93
C ALA A 17 9.94 12.92 29.36
N ARG A 18 8.76 12.91 29.98
CA ARG A 18 7.64 13.78 29.62
C ARG A 18 7.94 15.25 29.89
N GLY A 19 8.51 15.57 31.06
CA GLY A 19 8.89 16.92 31.43
C GLY A 19 9.89 17.55 30.47
N ARG A 20 10.85 16.75 29.95
CA ARG A 20 11.77 17.22 28.91
C ARG A 20 11.07 17.49 27.58
N ALA A 21 10.17 16.60 27.16
CA ALA A 21 9.41 16.77 25.94
C ALA A 21 8.53 18.03 25.97
N GLU A 22 7.95 18.32 27.16
CA GLU A 22 7.08 19.49 27.40
C GLU A 22 7.85 20.81 27.64
N THR A 23 9.20 20.77 27.64
CA THR A 23 10.01 21.97 27.81
C THR A 23 9.79 22.92 26.62
N ASP A 24 9.41 24.17 26.94
CA ASP A 24 9.21 25.21 25.92
C ASP A 24 10.52 25.55 25.21
N TRP A 25 10.44 25.58 23.89
CA TRP A 25 11.56 25.89 23.03
C TRP A 25 11.11 26.84 21.90
N PRO A 26 11.09 28.19 22.14
CA PRO A 26 10.50 29.16 21.21
C PRO A 26 11.08 29.13 19.79
N LEU A 27 12.34 28.70 19.63
CA LEU A 27 12.98 28.60 18.32
C LEU A 27 12.62 27.29 17.58
N ARG A 28 12.00 26.31 18.24
CA ARG A 28 11.67 24.99 17.64
C ARG A 28 10.90 25.10 16.32
N PRO A 29 9.83 25.89 16.20
CA PRO A 29 9.07 25.98 14.94
C PRO A 29 9.91 26.48 13.78
N TRP A 30 10.75 27.48 14.01
CA TRP A 30 11.61 28.06 12.99
C TRP A 30 12.73 27.12 12.56
N LEU A 31 13.36 26.44 13.51
CA LEU A 31 14.41 25.48 13.25
C LEU A 31 13.88 24.28 12.47
N PHE A 32 12.71 23.76 12.85
CA PHE A 32 12.09 22.62 12.17
C PHE A 32 11.59 23.00 10.77
N ALA A 33 11.01 24.20 10.62
CA ALA A 33 10.63 24.75 9.33
C ALA A 33 11.83 24.84 8.37
N ALA A 34 12.92 25.45 8.84
CA ALA A 34 14.15 25.59 8.06
C ALA A 34 14.77 24.20 7.72
N LEU A 35 14.87 23.30 8.71
CA LEU A 35 15.42 21.97 8.52
C LEU A 35 14.63 21.17 7.47
N LEU A 36 13.29 21.11 7.58
CA LEU A 36 12.50 20.35 6.64
C LEU A 36 12.38 21.04 5.27
N ALA A 37 12.45 22.37 5.18
CA ALA A 37 12.54 23.08 3.91
C ALA A 37 13.85 22.76 3.17
N LEU A 38 14.99 22.76 3.89
CA LEU A 38 16.28 22.36 3.35
C LEU A 38 16.33 20.89 2.96
N ALA A 39 15.72 20.02 3.79
CA ALA A 39 15.59 18.60 3.46
C ALA A 39 14.73 18.40 2.19
N GLY A 40 13.62 19.14 2.06
CA GLY A 40 12.78 19.12 0.86
C GLY A 40 13.55 19.56 -0.39
N LEU A 41 14.32 20.67 -0.29
CA LEU A 41 15.17 21.12 -1.39
C LEU A 41 16.24 20.07 -1.76
N ALA A 42 16.88 19.46 -0.76
CA ALA A 42 17.90 18.44 -1.02
C ALA A 42 17.29 17.17 -1.64
N ILE A 43 16.07 16.76 -1.22
CA ILE A 43 15.33 15.66 -1.83
C ILE A 43 15.01 16.01 -3.29
N PHE A 44 14.48 17.20 -3.57
CA PHE A 44 14.22 17.65 -4.93
C PHE A 44 15.47 17.55 -5.81
N LEU A 45 16.60 18.15 -5.39
CA LEU A 45 17.85 18.13 -6.13
C LEU A 45 18.41 16.71 -6.36
N LEU A 46 18.08 15.76 -5.49
CA LEU A 46 18.47 14.36 -5.66
C LEU A 46 17.52 13.58 -6.56
N THR A 47 16.24 13.95 -6.62
CA THR A 47 15.21 13.20 -7.36
C THR A 47 14.86 13.82 -8.70
N ASP A 48 15.22 15.09 -8.92
CA ASP A 48 15.13 15.73 -10.22
C ASP A 48 16.05 15.01 -11.22
N ASP A 49 15.53 14.57 -12.35
CA ASP A 49 16.23 13.76 -13.37
C ASP A 49 16.83 12.41 -12.86
N ALA A 50 16.36 11.87 -11.74
CA ALA A 50 16.98 10.70 -11.10
C ALA A 50 16.37 9.35 -11.49
N HIS A 51 15.61 9.26 -12.57
CA HIS A 51 14.77 8.10 -12.90
C HIS A 51 15.45 6.71 -12.82
N GLU A 52 16.78 6.63 -12.79
CA GLU A 52 17.52 5.36 -12.70
C GLU A 52 18.69 5.37 -11.69
N SER A 53 18.88 6.44 -10.93
CA SER A 53 20.03 6.54 -10.03
C SER A 53 19.71 6.04 -8.61
N GLY A 54 19.98 4.77 -8.35
CA GLY A 54 19.81 4.16 -7.03
C GLY A 54 20.45 4.94 -5.88
N PRO A 55 21.69 5.44 -5.97
CA PRO A 55 22.31 6.26 -4.92
C PRO A 55 21.58 7.58 -4.63
N ARG A 56 21.01 8.24 -5.65
CA ARG A 56 20.28 9.51 -5.48
C ARG A 56 18.96 9.28 -4.75
N ILE A 57 18.20 8.26 -5.15
CA ILE A 57 16.93 7.87 -4.49
C ILE A 57 17.19 7.43 -3.04
N ALA A 58 18.26 6.66 -2.80
CA ALA A 58 18.67 6.25 -1.45
C ALA A 58 19.09 7.46 -0.59
N GLY A 59 19.79 8.44 -1.18
CA GLY A 59 20.15 9.69 -0.52
C GLY A 59 18.91 10.51 -0.14
N ALA A 60 17.91 10.58 -1.01
CA ALA A 60 16.64 11.24 -0.74
C ALA A 60 15.88 10.56 0.41
N ALA A 61 15.82 9.22 0.41
CA ALA A 61 15.23 8.43 1.50
C ALA A 61 15.97 8.63 2.82
N PHE A 62 17.32 8.63 2.79
CA PHE A 62 18.15 8.94 3.96
C PHE A 62 17.79 10.31 4.55
N ILE A 63 17.75 11.36 3.72
CA ILE A 63 17.45 12.73 4.16
C ILE A 63 16.05 12.81 4.76
N ALA A 64 15.06 12.22 4.09
CA ALA A 64 13.68 12.21 4.57
C ALA A 64 13.54 11.60 5.96
N PHE A 65 14.15 10.42 6.18
CA PHE A 65 14.06 9.72 7.46
C PHE A 65 14.99 10.30 8.54
N ALA A 66 16.15 10.83 8.19
CA ALA A 66 17.02 11.53 9.13
C ALA A 66 16.38 12.86 9.60
N ALA A 67 15.86 13.68 8.68
CA ALA A 67 15.19 14.92 9.04
C ALA A 67 13.86 14.67 9.77
N GLY A 68 13.03 13.74 9.28
CA GLY A 68 11.79 13.33 9.94
C GLY A 68 12.02 12.77 11.33
N GLY A 69 12.93 11.83 11.48
CA GLY A 69 13.31 11.27 12.79
C GLY A 69 13.79 12.35 13.76
N PHE A 70 14.58 13.29 13.28
CA PHE A 70 15.10 14.38 14.12
C PHE A 70 13.98 15.28 14.65
N VAL A 71 13.04 15.74 13.80
CA VAL A 71 11.97 16.63 14.25
C VAL A 71 11.01 15.96 15.25
N PHE A 72 10.87 14.62 15.18
CA PHE A 72 10.09 13.87 16.18
C PHE A 72 10.85 13.60 17.47
N THR A 73 12.18 13.54 17.47
CA THR A 73 12.97 13.13 18.63
C THR A 73 13.78 14.24 19.29
N ALA A 74 13.90 15.41 18.61
CA ALA A 74 14.72 16.51 19.11
C ALA A 74 14.09 17.18 20.34
N GLU A 75 14.86 17.15 21.43
CA GLU A 75 14.62 17.85 22.69
C GLU A 75 15.83 18.75 23.00
N ARG A 76 15.57 19.94 23.60
CA ARG A 76 16.61 20.95 23.85
C ARG A 76 17.83 20.39 24.61
N GLY A 77 17.62 19.45 25.53
CA GLY A 77 18.69 18.83 26.34
C GLY A 77 19.36 17.61 25.72
N ARG A 78 18.87 17.08 24.56
CA ARG A 78 19.34 15.81 23.99
C ARG A 78 19.53 15.85 22.47
N LEU A 79 19.91 17.01 21.92
CA LEU A 79 20.05 17.19 20.47
C LEU A 79 21.04 16.21 19.84
N LEU A 80 22.17 15.91 20.50
CA LEU A 80 23.15 14.98 19.99
C LEU A 80 22.59 13.54 19.92
N ALA A 81 21.89 13.08 20.96
CA ALA A 81 21.30 11.75 20.96
C ALA A 81 20.20 11.63 19.90
N ALA A 82 19.36 12.67 19.74
CA ALA A 82 18.35 12.74 18.70
C ALA A 82 18.99 12.72 17.30
N ALA A 83 20.07 13.47 17.09
CA ALA A 83 20.81 13.48 15.82
C ALA A 83 21.39 12.10 15.50
N ILE A 84 22.04 11.43 16.46
CA ILE A 84 22.58 10.07 16.28
C ILE A 84 21.46 9.09 15.92
N PHE A 85 20.35 9.08 16.68
CA PHE A 85 19.21 8.22 16.41
C PHE A 85 18.65 8.45 15.02
N SER A 86 18.46 9.69 14.63
CA SER A 86 17.91 10.10 13.33
C SER A 86 18.82 9.74 12.17
N LEU A 87 20.13 9.91 12.34
CA LEU A 87 21.11 9.46 11.36
C LEU A 87 21.10 7.94 11.18
N VAL A 88 20.97 7.18 12.28
CA VAL A 88 20.87 5.72 12.20
C VAL A 88 19.61 5.30 11.48
N THR A 89 18.45 5.87 11.80
CA THR A 89 17.19 5.55 11.09
C THR A 89 17.25 5.95 9.62
N GLY A 90 17.85 7.11 9.30
CA GLY A 90 18.11 7.52 7.93
C GLY A 90 19.02 6.55 7.18
N LEU A 91 20.13 6.09 7.81
CA LEU A 91 21.05 5.11 7.22
C LEU A 91 20.36 3.76 6.97
N VAL A 92 19.52 3.31 7.90
CA VAL A 92 18.75 2.06 7.72
C VAL A 92 17.84 2.18 6.51
N VAL A 93 16.99 3.20 6.45
CA VAL A 93 16.03 3.34 5.34
C VAL A 93 16.73 3.66 4.03
N GLY A 94 17.72 4.56 4.03
CA GLY A 94 18.53 4.87 2.84
C GLY A 94 19.26 3.63 2.30
N GLY A 95 19.87 2.82 3.18
CA GLY A 95 20.54 1.57 2.80
C GLY A 95 19.58 0.52 2.22
N LEU A 96 18.39 0.37 2.82
CA LEU A 96 17.35 -0.53 2.29
C LEU A 96 16.84 -0.05 0.92
N THR A 97 16.63 1.26 0.77
CA THR A 97 16.22 1.86 -0.50
C THR A 97 17.31 1.69 -1.57
N TRP A 98 18.57 1.90 -1.21
CA TRP A 98 19.69 1.67 -2.13
C TRP A 98 19.70 0.22 -2.64
N ARG A 99 19.55 -0.74 -1.70
CA ARG A 99 19.48 -2.16 -2.05
C ARG A 99 18.28 -2.47 -2.95
N ALA A 100 17.10 -1.93 -2.64
CA ALA A 100 15.88 -2.17 -3.40
C ALA A 100 15.96 -1.63 -4.83
N VAL A 101 16.41 -0.38 -4.98
CA VAL A 101 16.52 0.28 -6.30
C VAL A 101 17.70 -0.29 -7.09
N GLY A 102 18.86 -0.54 -6.43
CA GLY A 102 20.06 -1.07 -7.08
C GLY A 102 19.91 -2.51 -7.58
N ALA A 103 19.05 -3.30 -6.94
CA ALA A 103 18.77 -4.66 -7.37
C ALA A 103 17.70 -4.73 -8.48
N GLY A 104 16.94 -3.65 -8.70
CA GLY A 104 15.85 -3.66 -9.68
C GLY A 104 14.93 -4.86 -9.46
N ASN A 105 14.76 -5.70 -10.49
CA ASN A 105 13.94 -6.90 -10.44
C ASN A 105 14.66 -8.15 -9.87
N ASP A 106 15.91 -8.02 -9.38
CA ASP A 106 16.67 -9.18 -8.86
C ASP A 106 16.18 -9.63 -7.49
N ILE A 107 15.57 -8.74 -6.74
CA ILE A 107 14.99 -9.04 -5.43
C ILE A 107 13.47 -9.04 -5.55
N ALA A 108 12.86 -10.18 -5.26
CA ALA A 108 11.41 -10.30 -5.20
C ALA A 108 10.83 -9.36 -4.14
N ASP A 109 9.83 -8.55 -4.53
CA ASP A 109 9.07 -7.70 -3.62
C ASP A 109 9.94 -6.80 -2.71
N SER A 110 11.02 -6.25 -3.23
CA SER A 110 11.98 -5.41 -2.48
C SER A 110 11.32 -4.24 -1.73
N GLY A 111 10.19 -3.74 -2.22
CA GLY A 111 9.38 -2.69 -1.59
C GLY A 111 8.85 -3.07 -0.21
N TYR A 112 8.46 -4.33 0.00
CA TYR A 112 8.01 -4.80 1.32
C TYR A 112 9.15 -4.83 2.35
N ALA A 113 10.37 -5.16 1.94
CA ALA A 113 11.53 -5.08 2.82
C ALA A 113 11.82 -3.64 3.27
N VAL A 114 11.72 -2.66 2.35
CA VAL A 114 11.81 -1.24 2.68
C VAL A 114 10.71 -0.83 3.64
N ALA A 115 9.45 -1.22 3.35
CA ALA A 115 8.31 -0.92 4.22
C ALA A 115 8.47 -1.52 5.63
N ALA A 116 8.98 -2.76 5.75
CA ALA A 116 9.28 -3.38 7.03
C ALA A 116 10.36 -2.59 7.82
N GLY A 117 11.41 -2.11 7.14
CA GLY A 117 12.44 -1.28 7.75
C GLY A 117 11.92 0.09 8.21
N VAL A 118 11.09 0.73 7.39
CA VAL A 118 10.38 1.96 7.76
C VAL A 118 9.52 1.74 9.00
N PHE A 119 8.74 0.67 9.01
CA PHE A 119 7.87 0.33 10.14
C PHE A 119 8.68 0.07 11.42
N ALA A 120 9.81 -0.65 11.34
CA ALA A 120 10.71 -0.85 12.46
C ALA A 120 11.27 0.49 13.01
N CYS A 121 11.67 1.41 12.12
CA CYS A 121 12.13 2.75 12.49
C CYS A 121 11.03 3.57 13.16
N LEU A 122 9.79 3.53 12.65
CA LEU A 122 8.65 4.22 13.26
C LEU A 122 8.34 3.70 14.67
N LEU A 123 8.42 2.38 14.90
CA LEU A 123 8.25 1.79 16.23
C LEU A 123 9.41 2.13 17.16
N ALA A 124 10.61 2.38 16.65
CA ALA A 124 11.77 2.78 17.44
C ALA A 124 11.68 4.22 17.97
N VAL A 125 10.93 5.12 17.31
CA VAL A 125 10.78 6.54 17.73
C VAL A 125 10.24 6.65 19.15
N PRO A 126 9.04 6.14 19.50
CA PRO A 126 8.52 6.26 20.87
C PRO A 126 9.36 5.51 21.90
N LEU A 127 10.05 4.43 21.52
CA LEU A 127 10.99 3.73 22.41
C LEU A 127 12.20 4.61 22.75
N PHE A 128 12.73 5.34 21.76
CA PHE A 128 13.83 6.29 21.98
C PHE A 128 13.39 7.46 22.86
N GLN A 129 12.21 8.05 22.60
CA GLN A 129 11.65 9.15 23.39
C GLN A 129 11.42 8.75 24.85
N ALA A 130 10.97 7.52 25.07
CA ALA A 130 10.73 6.96 26.41
C ALA A 130 12.01 6.43 27.12
N ASP A 131 13.20 6.80 26.65
CA ASP A 131 14.49 6.40 27.24
C ASP A 131 14.73 4.89 27.35
N PHE A 132 14.15 4.08 26.46
CA PHE A 132 14.16 2.63 26.53
C PHE A 132 15.58 2.03 26.72
N LEU A 133 16.56 2.51 25.94
CA LEU A 133 17.94 2.03 26.04
C LEU A 133 18.64 2.51 27.30
N GLN A 134 18.41 3.76 27.72
CA GLN A 134 19.03 4.33 28.95
C GLN A 134 18.52 3.67 30.21
N ARG A 135 17.24 3.28 30.22
CA ARG A 135 16.59 2.55 31.32
C ARG A 135 16.85 1.03 31.26
N ARG A 136 17.83 0.58 30.50
CA ARG A 136 18.20 -0.83 30.34
C ARG A 136 17.00 -1.72 30.01
N MET A 137 16.16 -1.28 29.05
CA MET A 137 14.95 -1.97 28.59
C MET A 137 13.84 -2.08 29.67
N ARG A 138 13.82 -1.20 30.66
CA ARG A 138 12.81 -1.15 31.73
C ARG A 138 11.95 0.11 31.66
N THR A 139 11.44 0.43 30.48
CA THR A 139 10.55 1.58 30.28
C THR A 139 9.12 1.23 30.65
N ASP A 140 8.40 2.14 31.30
CA ASP A 140 6.98 1.97 31.60
C ASP A 140 6.17 2.07 30.28
N TYR A 141 5.17 1.21 30.13
CA TYR A 141 4.20 1.24 29.04
C TYR A 141 3.54 2.62 28.89
N ARG A 142 3.32 3.32 30.01
CA ARG A 142 2.72 4.67 30.04
C ARG A 142 3.48 5.68 29.19
N ASP A 143 4.82 5.69 29.30
CA ASP A 143 5.64 6.64 28.54
C ASP A 143 5.58 6.35 27.06
N ILE A 144 5.64 5.06 26.67
CA ILE A 144 5.54 4.66 25.28
C ILE A 144 4.16 4.99 24.71
N HIS A 145 3.09 4.68 25.43
CA HIS A 145 1.72 5.02 25.07
C HIS A 145 1.53 6.53 24.88
N TYR A 146 2.09 7.34 25.80
CA TYR A 146 2.06 8.79 25.70
C TYR A 146 2.73 9.27 24.41
N PHE A 147 3.95 8.82 24.11
CA PHE A 147 4.68 9.25 22.92
C PHE A 147 4.04 8.76 21.63
N VAL A 148 3.57 7.51 21.56
CA VAL A 148 2.86 6.99 20.37
C VAL A 148 1.67 7.88 20.01
N TRP A 149 0.79 8.18 20.97
CA TRP A 149 -0.38 9.00 20.71
C TRP A 149 -0.05 10.47 20.49
N THR A 150 0.89 11.00 21.24
CA THR A 150 1.35 12.39 21.08
C THR A 150 1.96 12.60 19.69
N ASP A 151 2.81 11.70 19.23
CA ASP A 151 3.43 11.79 17.91
C ASP A 151 2.41 11.60 16.80
N ALA A 152 1.46 10.67 16.95
CA ALA A 152 0.38 10.48 15.98
C ALA A 152 -0.49 11.75 15.84
N ILE A 153 -0.91 12.33 16.96
CA ILE A 153 -1.75 13.54 16.97
C ILE A 153 -0.97 14.75 16.46
N THR A 154 0.30 14.90 16.87
CA THR A 154 1.17 15.99 16.43
C THR A 154 1.44 15.88 14.93
N GLY A 155 1.73 14.68 14.43
CA GLY A 155 1.93 14.42 13.00
C GLY A 155 0.67 14.70 12.18
N ALA A 156 -0.49 14.21 12.63
CA ALA A 156 -1.77 14.48 11.97
C ALA A 156 -2.13 15.98 11.97
N GLY A 157 -1.88 16.67 13.09
CA GLY A 157 -2.11 18.10 13.19
C GLY A 157 -1.16 18.91 12.29
N ALA A 158 0.11 18.52 12.20
CA ALA A 158 1.07 19.15 11.29
C ALA A 158 0.70 18.91 9.81
N PHE A 159 0.21 17.72 9.49
CA PHE A 159 -0.29 17.41 8.14
C PHE A 159 -1.56 18.21 7.80
N ALA A 160 -2.49 18.38 8.75
CA ALA A 160 -3.66 19.24 8.58
C ALA A 160 -3.23 20.72 8.35
N PHE A 161 -2.24 21.20 9.11
CA PHE A 161 -1.68 22.54 8.90
C PHE A 161 -1.04 22.67 7.50
N PHE A 162 -0.29 21.67 7.06
CA PHE A 162 0.25 21.60 5.71
C PHE A 162 -0.84 21.71 4.64
N LEU A 163 -1.93 20.93 4.74
CA LEU A 163 -3.04 21.01 3.79
C LEU A 163 -3.70 22.39 3.75
N ILE A 164 -3.92 23.00 4.92
CA ILE A 164 -4.48 24.36 5.01
C ILE A 164 -3.52 25.39 4.39
N ALA A 165 -2.22 25.27 4.66
CA ALA A 165 -1.21 26.16 4.09
C ALA A 165 -1.14 26.02 2.55
N TRP A 166 -1.25 24.79 2.03
CA TRP A 166 -1.36 24.55 0.59
C TRP A 166 -2.63 25.15 -0.03
N ALA A 167 -3.77 24.95 0.59
CA ALA A 167 -5.02 25.58 0.13
C ALA A 167 -4.90 27.12 0.12
N LEU A 168 -4.28 27.70 1.16
CA LEU A 168 -4.08 29.13 1.26
C LEU A 168 -3.15 29.67 0.16
N ILE A 169 -2.01 29.03 -0.11
CA ILE A 169 -1.07 29.52 -1.15
C ILE A 169 -1.68 29.43 -2.55
N TRP A 170 -2.48 28.40 -2.84
CA TRP A 170 -3.23 28.29 -4.10
C TRP A 170 -4.31 29.38 -4.22
N LEU A 171 -5.00 29.69 -3.12
CA LEU A 171 -5.98 30.78 -3.09
C LEU A 171 -5.29 32.13 -3.33
N LEU A 172 -4.14 32.37 -2.69
CA LEU A 172 -3.33 33.58 -2.90
C LEU A 172 -2.81 33.65 -4.34
N ALA A 173 -2.32 32.56 -4.90
CA ALA A 173 -1.89 32.50 -6.29
C ALA A 173 -3.02 32.89 -7.25
N SER A 174 -4.22 32.37 -7.02
CA SER A 174 -5.40 32.73 -7.81
C SER A 174 -5.81 34.20 -7.62
N LEU A 175 -5.70 34.74 -6.41
CA LEU A 175 -5.99 36.15 -6.13
C LEU A 175 -4.99 37.09 -6.84
N PHE A 176 -3.70 36.78 -6.77
CA PHE A 176 -2.65 37.59 -7.42
C PHE A 176 -2.69 37.50 -8.94
N ASP A 177 -3.15 36.40 -9.50
CA ASP A 177 -3.39 36.21 -10.94
C ASP A 177 -4.42 37.23 -11.48
N LEU A 178 -5.46 37.59 -10.69
CA LEU A 178 -6.46 38.63 -11.05
C LEU A 178 -5.84 40.01 -11.23
N VAL A 179 -4.73 40.32 -10.60
CA VAL A 179 -4.03 41.61 -10.72
C VAL A 179 -2.75 41.51 -11.57
N GLY A 180 -2.57 40.39 -12.29
CA GLY A 180 -1.47 40.18 -13.22
C GLY A 180 -0.11 39.88 -12.57
N ILE A 181 -0.09 39.45 -11.29
CA ILE A 181 1.13 39.01 -10.61
C ILE A 181 1.23 37.48 -10.74
N PRO A 182 2.28 36.93 -11.42
CA PRO A 182 2.37 35.51 -11.75
C PRO A 182 2.86 34.67 -10.56
N LEU A 183 2.16 34.71 -9.43
CA LEU A 183 2.47 33.87 -8.25
C LEU A 183 2.23 32.39 -8.54
N ARG A 184 1.30 32.09 -9.44
CA ARG A 184 0.99 30.72 -9.87
C ARG A 184 2.21 30.00 -10.46
N ASP A 185 3.03 30.69 -11.24
CA ASP A 185 4.24 30.12 -11.86
C ASP A 185 5.24 29.67 -10.79
N LEU A 186 5.36 30.45 -9.70
CA LEU A 186 6.19 30.06 -8.56
C LEU A 186 5.64 28.84 -7.84
N VAL A 187 4.33 28.81 -7.58
CA VAL A 187 3.68 27.68 -6.88
C VAL A 187 3.72 26.39 -7.69
N GLN A 188 3.73 26.50 -9.01
CA GLN A 188 3.83 25.36 -9.94
C GLN A 188 5.27 24.93 -10.21
N ALA A 189 6.29 25.67 -9.76
CA ALA A 189 7.66 25.26 -9.92
C ALA A 189 7.95 23.97 -9.12
N ASP A 190 8.59 22.98 -9.75
CA ASP A 190 8.79 21.63 -9.20
C ASP A 190 9.47 21.63 -7.82
N TRP A 191 10.46 22.49 -7.62
CA TRP A 191 11.16 22.63 -6.35
C TRP A 191 10.30 23.26 -5.23
N PHE A 192 9.33 24.12 -5.61
CA PHE A 192 8.53 24.89 -4.64
C PHE A 192 7.73 23.95 -3.73
N GLY A 193 7.13 22.92 -4.32
CA GLY A 193 6.36 21.93 -3.57
C GLY A 193 7.15 21.27 -2.46
N TRP A 194 8.36 20.88 -2.73
CA TRP A 194 9.26 20.24 -1.76
C TRP A 194 9.69 21.20 -0.64
N VAL A 195 10.07 22.43 -0.99
CA VAL A 195 10.53 23.44 -0.02
C VAL A 195 9.36 23.95 0.84
N TYR A 196 8.25 24.35 0.22
CA TYR A 196 7.09 24.87 0.93
C TYR A 196 6.40 23.78 1.77
N GLY A 197 6.35 22.56 1.26
CA GLY A 197 5.84 21.41 2.00
C GLY A 197 6.68 21.11 3.23
N GLY A 198 8.00 21.08 3.09
CA GLY A 198 8.92 20.91 4.21
C GLY A 198 8.81 22.04 5.23
N LEU A 199 8.76 23.29 4.77
CA LEU A 199 8.61 24.48 5.62
C LEU A 199 7.33 24.41 6.47
N THR A 200 6.20 24.13 5.84
CA THR A 200 4.89 24.11 6.52
C THR A 200 4.76 22.91 7.47
N LEU A 201 5.20 21.72 7.07
CA LEU A 201 5.24 20.56 7.96
C LEU A 201 6.15 20.81 9.16
N GLY A 202 7.35 21.36 8.95
CA GLY A 202 8.29 21.67 10.02
C GLY A 202 7.76 22.72 10.98
N ALA A 203 7.16 23.81 10.46
CA ALA A 203 6.52 24.84 11.28
C ALA A 203 5.37 24.27 12.12
N GLY A 204 4.51 23.45 11.51
CA GLY A 204 3.39 22.78 12.18
C GLY A 204 3.86 21.85 13.30
N LEU A 205 4.81 20.93 13.00
CA LEU A 205 5.39 20.03 13.99
C LEU A 205 6.05 20.80 15.13
N GLY A 206 6.89 21.79 14.83
CA GLY A 206 7.60 22.58 15.83
C GLY A 206 6.65 23.34 16.75
N THR A 207 5.58 23.92 16.20
CA THR A 207 4.56 24.63 16.98
C THR A 207 3.78 23.68 17.88
N LEU A 208 3.30 22.56 17.35
CA LEU A 208 2.51 21.58 18.11
C LEU A 208 3.35 20.92 19.21
N ARG A 209 4.63 20.62 18.94
CA ARG A 209 5.54 20.09 19.96
C ARG A 209 5.90 21.07 21.09
N ASN A 210 5.67 22.36 20.91
CA ASN A 210 5.74 23.33 22.01
C ASN A 210 4.44 23.39 22.83
N GLN A 211 3.37 22.76 22.35
CA GLN A 211 2.04 22.78 23.00
C GLN A 211 1.62 21.40 23.50
N LEU A 212 2.57 20.56 23.94
CA LEU A 212 2.29 19.17 24.31
C LEU A 212 1.27 19.03 25.45
N ARG A 213 1.15 20.01 26.36
CA ARG A 213 0.08 20.03 27.37
C ARG A 213 -1.31 20.11 26.75
N ILE A 214 -1.47 20.94 25.70
CA ILE A 214 -2.73 21.06 24.96
C ILE A 214 -2.96 19.76 24.17
N ILE A 215 -1.91 19.21 23.58
CA ILE A 215 -1.96 17.92 22.84
C ILE A 215 -2.40 16.79 23.79
N GLY A 216 -1.93 16.76 25.04
CA GLY A 216 -2.39 15.76 26.03
C GLY A 216 -3.91 15.86 26.31
N THR A 217 -4.46 17.07 26.35
CA THR A 217 -5.92 17.26 26.45
C THR A 217 -6.62 16.79 25.19
N LEU A 218 -6.11 17.14 24.01
CA LEU A 218 -6.65 16.70 22.71
C LEU A 218 -6.56 15.17 22.58
N GLN A 219 -5.47 14.55 23.03
CA GLN A 219 -5.33 13.09 23.10
C GLN A 219 -6.50 12.46 23.87
N SER A 220 -6.86 13.02 25.02
CA SER A 220 -7.99 12.52 25.81
C SER A 220 -9.32 12.59 25.05
N VAL A 221 -9.54 13.64 24.28
CA VAL A 221 -10.74 13.81 23.43
C VAL A 221 -10.71 12.80 22.27
N VAL A 222 -9.58 12.66 21.57
CA VAL A 222 -9.43 11.68 20.48
C VAL A 222 -9.68 10.25 20.99
N LEU A 223 -9.07 9.88 22.11
CA LEU A 223 -9.28 8.57 22.72
C LEU A 223 -10.73 8.37 23.17
N LEU A 224 -11.44 9.43 23.62
CA LEU A 224 -12.85 9.35 23.94
C LEU A 224 -13.68 9.02 22.69
N VAL A 225 -13.46 9.73 21.58
CA VAL A 225 -14.17 9.50 20.32
C VAL A 225 -13.90 8.08 19.81
N LEU A 226 -12.64 7.65 19.80
CA LEU A 226 -12.28 6.28 19.41
C LEU A 226 -12.93 5.23 20.32
N SER A 227 -13.02 5.51 21.63
CA SER A 227 -13.70 4.60 22.56
C SER A 227 -15.21 4.46 22.28
N ILE A 228 -15.86 5.53 21.82
CA ILE A 228 -17.26 5.48 21.40
C ILE A 228 -17.41 4.61 20.13
N LEU A 229 -16.48 4.72 19.18
CA LEU A 229 -16.44 3.90 17.98
C LEU A 229 -16.17 2.40 18.26
N ALA A 230 -15.64 2.08 19.45
CA ALA A 230 -15.46 0.69 19.85
C ALA A 230 -16.78 -0.07 19.95
N LEU A 231 -17.89 0.59 20.30
CA LEU A 231 -19.21 -0.06 20.44
C LEU A 231 -19.76 -0.58 19.10
N PRO A 232 -19.90 0.24 18.04
CA PRO A 232 -20.42 -0.26 16.76
C PRO A 232 -19.49 -1.32 16.14
N LEU A 233 -18.16 -1.20 16.28
CA LEU A 233 -17.25 -2.22 15.77
C LEU A 233 -17.38 -3.53 16.57
N ALA A 234 -17.52 -3.47 17.89
CA ALA A 234 -17.74 -4.66 18.72
C ALA A 234 -19.02 -5.39 18.34
N ILE A 235 -20.12 -4.65 18.10
CA ILE A 235 -21.38 -5.22 17.63
C ILE A 235 -21.18 -5.86 16.26
N ALA A 236 -20.54 -5.17 15.32
CA ALA A 236 -20.31 -5.69 13.97
C ALA A 236 -19.49 -6.98 13.99
N ILE A 237 -18.42 -7.05 14.79
CA ILE A 237 -17.60 -8.26 14.94
C ILE A 237 -18.41 -9.39 15.59
N ALA A 238 -19.21 -9.10 16.62
CA ALA A 238 -20.05 -10.12 17.26
C ALA A 238 -21.09 -10.70 16.30
N VAL A 239 -21.76 -9.85 15.51
CA VAL A 239 -22.74 -10.28 14.49
C VAL A 239 -22.04 -11.09 13.39
N PHE A 240 -20.88 -10.61 12.91
CA PHE A 240 -20.08 -11.32 11.91
C PHE A 240 -19.65 -12.72 12.39
N LEU A 241 -19.07 -12.80 13.59
CA LEU A 241 -18.66 -14.10 14.14
C LEU A 241 -19.85 -15.03 14.39
N GLY A 242 -20.98 -14.47 14.85
CA GLY A 242 -22.24 -15.23 14.98
C GLY A 242 -22.74 -15.77 13.63
N ALA A 243 -22.69 -14.95 12.58
CA ALA A 243 -23.07 -15.37 11.23
C ALA A 243 -22.16 -16.49 10.70
N VAL A 244 -20.83 -16.36 10.91
CA VAL A 244 -19.87 -17.41 10.51
C VAL A 244 -20.11 -18.73 11.24
N VAL A 245 -20.48 -18.69 12.54
CA VAL A 245 -20.83 -19.90 13.31
C VAL A 245 -22.08 -20.58 12.75
N VAL A 246 -23.08 -19.82 12.32
CA VAL A 246 -24.36 -20.35 11.79
C VAL A 246 -24.20 -20.84 10.35
N SER A 247 -23.55 -20.08 9.49
CA SER A 247 -23.46 -20.35 8.04
C SER A 247 -22.23 -21.19 7.65
N GLY A 248 -21.30 -21.38 8.57
CA GLY A 248 -20.01 -22.03 8.32
C GLY A 248 -18.96 -21.08 7.70
N PRO A 249 -17.67 -21.42 7.86
CA PRO A 249 -16.57 -20.56 7.39
C PRO A 249 -16.41 -20.50 5.87
N SER A 250 -16.99 -21.43 5.12
CA SER A 250 -16.91 -21.45 3.64
C SER A 250 -17.52 -20.23 2.96
N VAL A 251 -18.47 -19.56 3.62
CA VAL A 251 -19.07 -18.31 3.11
C VAL A 251 -18.02 -17.21 2.94
N LEU A 252 -16.96 -17.20 3.76
CA LEU A 252 -15.89 -16.18 3.69
C LEU A 252 -15.04 -16.34 2.42
N TRP A 253 -14.78 -17.58 1.99
CA TRP A 253 -13.93 -17.86 0.85
C TRP A 253 -14.64 -17.62 -0.48
N ASN A 254 -15.97 -17.72 -0.48
CA ASN A 254 -16.79 -17.53 -1.67
C ASN A 254 -17.23 -16.06 -1.86
N ALA A 255 -17.12 -15.23 -0.82
CA ALA A 255 -17.64 -13.85 -0.85
C ALA A 255 -16.65 -12.83 -1.43
N THR A 256 -15.34 -13.07 -1.37
CA THR A 256 -14.33 -12.10 -1.83
C THR A 256 -12.97 -12.74 -2.04
N ASP A 257 -12.29 -12.25 -3.07
CA ASP A 257 -10.90 -12.62 -3.35
C ASP A 257 -9.90 -12.01 -2.33
N SER A 258 -10.31 -11.05 -1.52
CA SER A 258 -9.46 -10.30 -0.59
C SER A 258 -9.84 -10.49 0.89
N ALA A 259 -10.40 -11.64 1.28
CA ALA A 259 -10.87 -11.89 2.64
C ALA A 259 -9.78 -11.64 3.71
N THR A 260 -8.53 -12.03 3.45
CA THR A 260 -7.40 -11.82 4.37
C THR A 260 -7.17 -10.35 4.68
N THR A 261 -7.14 -9.48 3.67
CA THR A 261 -6.90 -8.04 3.83
C THR A 261 -7.99 -7.38 4.65
N VAL A 262 -9.27 -7.71 4.38
CA VAL A 262 -10.41 -7.18 5.12
C VAL A 262 -10.36 -7.62 6.58
N LEU A 263 -10.13 -8.92 6.84
CA LEU A 263 -10.09 -9.47 8.20
C LEU A 263 -8.95 -8.87 9.03
N LEU A 264 -7.75 -8.70 8.45
CA LEU A 264 -6.62 -8.06 9.11
C LEU A 264 -6.88 -6.57 9.37
N SER A 265 -7.50 -5.86 8.44
CA SER A 265 -7.86 -4.43 8.62
C SER A 265 -8.83 -4.24 9.77
N ILE A 266 -9.86 -5.10 9.86
CA ILE A 266 -10.83 -5.09 10.96
C ILE A 266 -10.13 -5.45 12.29
N ALA A 267 -9.21 -6.43 12.30
CA ALA A 267 -8.45 -6.81 13.49
C ALA A 267 -7.55 -5.67 13.98
N ILE A 268 -6.88 -4.94 13.08
CA ILE A 268 -6.11 -3.73 13.41
C ILE A 268 -7.02 -2.65 14.00
N GLY A 269 -8.18 -2.40 13.38
CA GLY A 269 -9.18 -1.46 13.91
C GLY A 269 -9.64 -1.85 15.31
N ALA A 270 -9.94 -3.15 15.53
CA ALA A 270 -10.31 -3.68 16.84
C ALA A 270 -9.19 -3.49 17.88
N TYR A 271 -7.93 -3.75 17.49
CA TYR A 271 -6.75 -3.51 18.34
C TYR A 271 -6.64 -2.02 18.73
N MET A 272 -6.74 -1.12 17.77
CA MET A 272 -6.64 0.32 18.03
C MET A 272 -7.75 0.81 18.97
N LEU A 273 -9.00 0.40 18.72
CA LEU A 273 -10.14 0.82 19.52
C LEU A 273 -10.14 0.17 20.92
N ALA A 274 -9.71 -1.08 21.05
CA ALA A 274 -9.52 -1.73 22.35
C ALA A 274 -8.50 -0.98 23.22
N ASN A 275 -7.38 -0.52 22.63
CA ASN A 275 -6.37 0.29 23.32
C ASN A 275 -6.87 1.70 23.65
N ALA A 276 -7.73 2.29 22.82
CA ALA A 276 -8.36 3.58 23.11
C ALA A 276 -9.29 3.49 24.33
N VAL A 277 -9.99 2.35 24.51
CA VAL A 277 -10.81 2.09 25.72
C VAL A 277 -9.96 1.82 26.94
N LEU A 278 -8.87 1.02 26.80
CA LEU A 278 -7.99 0.60 27.90
C LEU A 278 -7.21 1.76 28.51
N ARG A 279 -6.71 2.68 27.70
CA ARG A 279 -5.80 3.78 28.07
C ARG A 279 -4.55 3.34 28.84
N ASP A 280 -3.76 4.29 29.28
CA ASP A 280 -2.52 4.06 30.04
C ASP A 280 -2.72 3.89 31.55
N ARG A 281 -3.82 4.43 32.12
CA ARG A 281 -4.16 4.34 33.55
C ARG A 281 -5.61 3.93 33.77
N ASP A 282 -5.84 3.22 34.86
CA ASP A 282 -7.21 2.83 35.24
C ASP A 282 -8.09 4.03 35.64
N ALA A 283 -7.46 5.09 36.21
CA ALA A 283 -8.13 6.33 36.58
C ALA A 283 -8.63 7.12 35.34
N ASP A 284 -7.97 6.98 34.21
CA ASP A 284 -8.27 7.70 32.98
C ASP A 284 -9.25 6.91 32.07
N MET A 285 -9.60 5.68 32.45
CA MET A 285 -10.59 4.89 31.73
C MET A 285 -11.94 5.60 31.71
N ILE A 286 -12.58 5.57 30.54
CA ILE A 286 -13.91 6.12 30.42
C ILE A 286 -14.87 5.31 31.29
N GLY A 287 -15.55 6.00 32.23
CA GLY A 287 -16.58 5.39 33.08
C GLY A 287 -17.77 4.94 32.25
N GLY A 288 -18.17 3.67 32.41
CA GLY A 288 -19.36 3.11 31.76
C GLY A 288 -19.20 1.62 31.44
N ALA A 289 -20.17 0.84 31.87
CA ALA A 289 -20.15 -0.60 31.63
C ALA A 289 -20.15 -0.93 30.13
N VAL A 290 -20.88 -0.16 29.32
CA VAL A 290 -21.03 -0.39 27.88
C VAL A 290 -19.68 -0.32 27.15
N LEU A 291 -18.90 0.75 27.35
CA LEU A 291 -17.61 0.90 26.69
C LEU A 291 -16.58 -0.13 27.16
N LYS A 292 -16.62 -0.48 28.45
CA LYS A 292 -15.80 -1.54 29.01
C LYS A 292 -16.09 -2.90 28.36
N TRP A 293 -17.36 -3.26 28.23
CA TRP A 293 -17.76 -4.51 27.56
C TRP A 293 -17.46 -4.50 26.07
N SER A 294 -17.57 -3.34 25.40
CA SER A 294 -17.15 -3.20 24.00
C SER A 294 -15.66 -3.47 23.83
N GLY A 295 -14.81 -2.91 24.71
CA GLY A 295 -13.38 -3.21 24.72
C GLY A 295 -13.09 -4.70 24.89
N TYR A 296 -13.77 -5.37 25.81
CA TYR A 296 -13.67 -6.84 25.98
C TYR A 296 -14.09 -7.61 24.73
N ALA A 297 -15.20 -7.25 24.12
CA ALA A 297 -15.69 -7.90 22.90
C ALA A 297 -14.69 -7.75 21.76
N LEU A 298 -14.09 -6.57 21.60
CA LEU A 298 -13.03 -6.35 20.61
C LEU A 298 -11.80 -7.22 20.90
N MET A 299 -11.32 -7.28 22.14
CA MET A 299 -10.18 -8.11 22.53
C MET A 299 -10.41 -9.59 22.19
N LEU A 300 -11.59 -10.12 22.48
CA LEU A 300 -11.96 -11.51 22.17
C LEU A 300 -12.13 -11.73 20.65
N GLY A 301 -12.56 -10.70 19.93
CA GLY A 301 -12.80 -10.77 18.48
C GLY A 301 -11.54 -10.76 17.63
N ILE A 302 -10.42 -10.19 18.10
CA ILE A 302 -9.17 -10.10 17.33
C ILE A 302 -8.66 -11.49 16.94
N LEU A 303 -8.60 -12.44 17.87
CA LEU A 303 -8.08 -13.78 17.60
C LEU A 303 -8.86 -14.53 16.52
N PRO A 304 -10.20 -14.68 16.60
CA PRO A 304 -10.96 -15.31 15.52
C PRO A 304 -10.74 -14.67 14.15
N LEU A 305 -10.71 -13.33 14.06
CA LEU A 305 -10.48 -12.62 12.80
C LEU A 305 -9.12 -12.96 12.21
N THR A 306 -8.06 -12.95 13.03
CA THR A 306 -6.70 -13.25 12.58
C THR A 306 -6.51 -14.71 12.24
N VAL A 307 -7.19 -15.63 12.93
CA VAL A 307 -7.22 -17.06 12.59
C VAL A 307 -7.96 -17.29 11.25
N PHE A 308 -9.08 -16.62 11.00
CA PHE A 308 -9.75 -16.72 9.70
C PHE A 308 -8.88 -16.16 8.56
N ALA A 309 -8.14 -15.07 8.81
CA ALA A 309 -7.15 -14.56 7.86
C ALA A 309 -6.03 -15.59 7.58
N ALA A 310 -5.55 -16.27 8.62
CA ALA A 310 -4.57 -17.34 8.48
C ALA A 310 -5.08 -18.53 7.67
N ILE A 311 -6.31 -18.96 7.93
CA ILE A 311 -6.96 -20.05 7.18
C ILE A 311 -7.16 -19.63 5.72
N SER A 312 -7.65 -18.42 5.46
CA SER A 312 -7.85 -17.89 4.10
C SER A 312 -6.56 -17.89 3.30
N THR A 313 -5.46 -17.41 3.89
CA THR A 313 -4.14 -17.43 3.24
C THR A 313 -3.61 -18.85 3.09
N GLY A 314 -3.82 -19.71 4.09
CA GLY A 314 -3.45 -21.13 4.04
C GLY A 314 -4.12 -21.88 2.89
N VAL A 315 -5.43 -21.69 2.69
CA VAL A 315 -6.18 -22.26 1.57
C VAL A 315 -5.61 -21.80 0.22
N ARG A 316 -5.29 -20.50 0.10
CA ARG A 316 -4.66 -19.98 -1.14
C ARG A 316 -3.28 -20.53 -1.40
N ILE A 317 -2.49 -20.75 -0.36
CA ILE A 317 -1.17 -21.39 -0.48
C ILE A 317 -1.32 -22.85 -0.89
N ASP A 318 -2.29 -23.56 -0.35
CA ASP A 318 -2.58 -24.95 -0.75
C ASP A 318 -2.98 -25.02 -2.23
N GLN A 319 -3.86 -24.14 -2.69
CA GLN A 319 -4.34 -24.10 -4.07
C GLN A 319 -3.25 -23.65 -5.07
N HIS A 320 -2.52 -22.58 -4.77
CA HIS A 320 -1.66 -21.90 -5.75
C HIS A 320 -0.16 -21.93 -5.39
N GLY A 321 0.23 -22.55 -4.27
CA GLY A 321 1.60 -22.55 -3.77
C GLY A 321 2.04 -21.24 -3.15
N LEU A 322 3.31 -21.17 -2.77
CA LEU A 322 3.93 -19.99 -2.21
C LEU A 322 4.25 -18.94 -3.31
N SER A 323 3.98 -17.68 -3.01
CA SER A 323 4.50 -16.53 -3.75
C SER A 323 5.14 -15.54 -2.77
N PRO A 324 6.01 -14.62 -3.23
CA PRO A 324 6.59 -13.60 -2.37
C PRO A 324 5.54 -12.82 -1.58
N GLU A 325 4.46 -12.36 -2.22
CA GLU A 325 3.34 -11.65 -1.57
C GLU A 325 2.66 -12.48 -0.47
N ARG A 326 2.43 -13.80 -0.72
CA ARG A 326 1.83 -14.69 0.29
C ARG A 326 2.76 -14.90 1.49
N LEU A 327 4.08 -14.95 1.27
CA LEU A 327 5.05 -14.99 2.36
C LEU A 327 5.02 -13.73 3.21
N TRP A 328 4.91 -12.54 2.61
CA TRP A 328 4.74 -11.29 3.34
C TRP A 328 3.40 -11.23 4.09
N ALA A 329 2.33 -11.73 3.47
CA ALA A 329 1.03 -11.88 4.14
C ALA A 329 1.13 -12.81 5.36
N LEU A 330 1.81 -13.95 5.25
CA LEU A 330 2.07 -14.86 6.38
C LEU A 330 2.84 -14.18 7.50
N CYS A 331 3.88 -13.39 7.20
CA CYS A 331 4.61 -12.61 8.20
C CYS A 331 3.69 -11.64 8.95
N SER A 332 2.81 -10.95 8.23
CA SER A 332 1.81 -10.05 8.83
C SER A 332 0.79 -10.80 9.69
N ILE A 333 0.34 -11.96 9.24
CA ILE A 333 -0.60 -12.84 9.96
C ILE A 333 0.03 -13.37 11.25
N ILE A 334 1.31 -13.77 11.23
CA ILE A 334 2.02 -14.24 12.42
C ILE A 334 1.98 -13.17 13.52
N VAL A 335 2.28 -11.91 13.15
CA VAL A 335 2.19 -10.78 14.09
C VAL A 335 0.75 -10.60 14.58
N ALA A 336 -0.22 -10.58 13.68
CA ALA A 336 -1.62 -10.37 14.01
C ALA A 336 -2.19 -11.48 14.93
N VAL A 337 -1.85 -12.74 14.66
CA VAL A 337 -2.23 -13.89 15.52
C VAL A 337 -1.55 -13.79 16.89
N ALA A 338 -0.29 -13.38 16.96
CA ALA A 338 0.41 -13.20 18.24
C ALA A 338 -0.28 -12.14 19.12
N PHE A 339 -0.68 -10.99 18.53
CA PHE A 339 -1.50 -9.99 19.23
C PHE A 339 -2.87 -10.54 19.59
N GLY A 340 -3.56 -11.19 18.65
CA GLY A 340 -4.87 -11.80 18.89
C GLY A 340 -4.86 -12.79 20.05
N LEU A 341 -3.85 -13.67 20.09
CA LEU A 341 -3.68 -14.66 21.17
C LEU A 341 -3.42 -13.99 22.51
N ALA A 342 -2.52 -13.01 22.56
CA ALA A 342 -2.23 -12.30 23.81
C ALA A 342 -3.47 -11.59 24.35
N TYR A 343 -4.22 -10.88 23.49
CA TYR A 343 -5.44 -10.18 23.87
C TYR A 343 -6.53 -11.14 24.33
N PHE A 344 -6.69 -12.25 23.65
CA PHE A 344 -7.67 -13.28 24.00
C PHE A 344 -7.34 -13.91 25.37
N VAL A 345 -6.09 -14.29 25.60
CA VAL A 345 -5.64 -14.85 26.87
C VAL A 345 -5.76 -13.82 28.00
N ASP A 346 -5.32 -12.58 27.79
CA ASP A 346 -5.42 -11.51 28.79
C ASP A 346 -6.88 -11.17 29.12
N ALA A 347 -7.80 -11.25 28.14
CA ALA A 347 -9.23 -11.10 28.39
C ALA A 347 -9.80 -12.24 29.24
N LEU A 348 -9.49 -13.50 28.93
CA LEU A 348 -10.00 -14.68 29.66
C LEU A 348 -9.47 -14.72 31.11
N VAL A 349 -8.16 -14.54 31.30
CA VAL A 349 -7.54 -14.56 32.62
C VAL A 349 -7.94 -13.33 33.43
N GLY A 350 -8.27 -12.25 32.76
CA GLY A 350 -8.59 -10.97 33.37
C GLY A 350 -9.94 -10.90 34.05
N VAL A 351 -10.83 -11.85 33.79
CA VAL A 351 -12.06 -12.01 34.58
C VAL A 351 -11.75 -12.30 36.05
N LEU A 352 -10.54 -12.83 36.36
CA LEU A 352 -10.09 -13.23 37.66
C LEU A 352 -9.12 -12.22 38.36
N GLY A 353 -8.78 -11.07 37.73
CA GLY A 353 -7.80 -10.14 38.36
C GLY A 353 -7.28 -8.99 37.48
N SER A 354 -6.00 -8.65 37.59
CA SER A 354 -5.32 -7.50 36.95
C SER A 354 -5.03 -7.66 35.45
N TRP A 355 -6.06 -7.88 34.63
CA TRP A 355 -5.91 -8.09 33.19
C TRP A 355 -5.29 -6.88 32.46
N ARG A 356 -5.53 -5.68 32.96
CA ARG A 356 -5.08 -4.44 32.32
C ARG A 356 -3.57 -4.30 32.33
N ASP A 357 -2.94 -4.58 33.48
CA ASP A 357 -1.49 -4.48 33.59
C ASP A 357 -0.79 -5.57 32.80
N ARG A 358 -1.41 -6.76 32.67
CA ARG A 358 -0.92 -7.81 31.77
C ARG A 358 -1.00 -7.37 30.31
N LEU A 359 -2.14 -6.82 29.90
CA LEU A 359 -2.32 -6.37 28.53
C LEU A 359 -1.35 -5.23 28.15
N ARG A 360 -1.11 -4.28 29.07
CA ARG A 360 -0.10 -3.24 28.89
C ARG A 360 1.30 -3.84 28.75
N ALA A 361 1.62 -4.84 29.58
CA ALA A 361 2.90 -5.57 29.46
C ALA A 361 2.99 -6.39 28.17
N SER A 362 1.90 -7.03 27.74
CA SER A 362 1.81 -7.76 26.47
C SER A 362 2.01 -6.81 25.29
N ASN A 363 1.38 -5.64 25.28
CA ASN A 363 1.55 -4.62 24.26
C ASN A 363 3.02 -4.18 24.11
N LEU A 364 3.70 -3.92 25.22
CA LEU A 364 5.11 -3.53 25.18
C LEU A 364 5.98 -4.65 24.60
N ARG A 365 5.80 -5.89 25.09
CA ARG A 365 6.60 -7.04 24.63
C ARG A 365 6.35 -7.35 23.16
N LEU A 366 5.07 -7.37 22.74
CA LEU A 366 4.70 -7.63 21.35
C LEU A 366 5.12 -6.48 20.44
N GLY A 367 5.00 -5.23 20.86
CA GLY A 367 5.47 -4.08 20.09
C GLY A 367 6.99 -4.15 19.86
N LEU A 368 7.77 -4.50 20.88
CA LEU A 368 9.21 -4.70 20.74
C LEU A 368 9.54 -5.90 19.86
N ALA A 369 8.85 -7.03 20.04
CA ALA A 369 9.03 -8.21 19.19
C ALA A 369 8.69 -7.91 17.73
N THR A 370 7.62 -7.14 17.48
CA THR A 370 7.21 -6.72 16.13
C THR A 370 8.26 -5.79 15.50
N ALA A 371 8.83 -4.85 16.26
CA ALA A 371 9.90 -3.98 15.77
C ALA A 371 11.15 -4.78 15.37
N LEU A 372 11.56 -5.74 16.19
CA LEU A 372 12.68 -6.62 15.90
C LEU A 372 12.40 -7.56 14.73
N PHE A 373 11.17 -8.10 14.63
CA PHE A 373 10.76 -8.95 13.53
C PHE A 373 10.69 -8.16 12.22
N ALA A 374 10.14 -6.95 12.23
CA ALA A 374 10.12 -6.07 11.06
C ALA A 374 11.55 -5.70 10.60
N LEU A 375 12.46 -5.42 11.54
CA LEU A 375 13.86 -5.19 11.21
C LEU A 375 14.53 -6.45 10.62
N PHE A 376 14.24 -7.64 11.17
CA PHE A 376 14.71 -8.91 10.62
C PHE A 376 14.23 -9.13 9.19
N LEU A 377 12.95 -8.85 8.91
CA LEU A 377 12.37 -8.96 7.57
C LEU A 377 12.96 -7.94 6.57
N ALA A 378 13.36 -6.77 7.05
CA ALA A 378 13.99 -5.75 6.23
C ALA A 378 15.42 -6.15 5.80
N LEU A 379 16.11 -6.94 6.62
CA LEU A 379 17.47 -7.38 6.33
C LEU A 379 17.50 -8.47 5.24
N PRO A 380 18.61 -8.60 4.49
CA PRO A 380 18.76 -9.60 3.42
C PRO A 380 18.97 -11.03 3.95
N ILE A 381 18.21 -11.43 4.97
CA ILE A 381 18.32 -12.73 5.62
C ILE A 381 17.37 -13.73 4.97
N LEU A 382 16.13 -13.29 4.68
CA LEU A 382 15.12 -14.10 4.00
C LEU A 382 15.10 -13.79 2.51
N ASN A 383 15.31 -14.83 1.71
CA ASN A 383 15.13 -14.71 0.27
C ASN A 383 13.75 -15.28 -0.11
N VAL A 384 12.73 -14.43 -0.06
CA VAL A 384 11.34 -14.81 -0.36
C VAL A 384 11.17 -15.33 -1.79
N GLY A 385 11.95 -14.78 -2.74
CA GLY A 385 11.95 -15.26 -4.12
C GLY A 385 12.50 -16.68 -4.25
N ALA A 386 13.58 -17.02 -3.53
CA ALA A 386 14.12 -18.37 -3.54
C ALA A 386 13.18 -19.40 -2.91
N ILE A 387 12.52 -19.01 -1.79
CA ILE A 387 11.53 -19.88 -1.12
C ILE A 387 10.36 -20.14 -2.06
N SER A 388 9.79 -19.10 -2.67
CA SER A 388 8.66 -19.22 -3.61
C SER A 388 9.06 -20.04 -4.86
N THR A 389 10.24 -19.77 -5.44
CA THR A 389 10.74 -20.53 -6.59
C THR A 389 10.87 -22.01 -6.27
N SER A 390 11.45 -22.36 -5.12
CA SER A 390 11.62 -23.75 -4.70
C SER A 390 10.28 -24.48 -4.52
N ASP A 391 9.30 -23.82 -3.89
CA ASP A 391 7.96 -24.38 -3.70
C ASP A 391 7.25 -24.61 -5.04
N GLN A 392 7.24 -23.62 -5.92
CA GLN A 392 6.58 -23.73 -7.22
C GLN A 392 7.21 -24.82 -8.10
N LEU A 393 8.54 -24.91 -8.13
CA LEU A 393 9.21 -25.98 -8.86
C LEU A 393 8.88 -27.37 -8.28
N ALA A 394 8.86 -27.52 -6.96
CA ALA A 394 8.49 -28.79 -6.32
C ALA A 394 7.04 -29.19 -6.66
N ARG A 395 6.11 -28.23 -6.76
CA ARG A 395 4.73 -28.49 -7.18
C ARG A 395 4.64 -28.93 -8.64
N LEU A 396 5.43 -28.32 -9.54
CA LEU A 396 5.51 -28.73 -10.95
C LEU A 396 6.13 -30.12 -11.11
N GLU A 397 7.17 -30.42 -10.34
CA GLU A 397 7.87 -31.73 -10.40
C GLU A 397 7.01 -32.85 -9.82
N SER A 398 6.27 -32.60 -8.75
CA SER A 398 5.36 -33.56 -8.12
C SER A 398 4.06 -33.79 -8.89
N GLY A 399 3.73 -32.92 -9.88
CA GLY A 399 2.47 -32.95 -10.58
C GLY A 399 1.30 -32.40 -9.77
N ALA A 400 1.56 -31.66 -8.69
CA ALA A 400 0.54 -30.97 -7.89
C ALA A 400 -0.09 -29.79 -8.63
N ILE A 401 0.56 -29.31 -9.68
CA ILE A 401 0.05 -28.32 -10.63
C ILE A 401 0.28 -28.83 -12.04
N SER A 402 -0.69 -28.65 -12.92
CA SER A 402 -0.53 -29.01 -14.34
C SER A 402 0.45 -28.06 -15.03
N LEU A 403 1.03 -28.49 -16.14
CA LEU A 403 1.96 -27.66 -16.90
C LEU A 403 1.26 -26.40 -17.47
N GLU A 404 0.00 -26.54 -17.81
CA GLU A 404 -0.87 -25.49 -18.35
C GLU A 404 -1.23 -24.43 -17.31
N GLU A 405 -1.32 -24.83 -16.04
CA GLU A 405 -1.62 -23.93 -14.91
C GLU A 405 -0.37 -23.31 -14.28
N PHE A 406 0.83 -23.83 -14.63
CA PHE A 406 2.07 -23.32 -14.04
C PHE A 406 2.44 -21.93 -14.57
N ASP A 407 2.62 -20.98 -13.65
CA ASP A 407 2.93 -19.59 -14.01
C ASP A 407 4.43 -19.37 -14.26
N PHE A 408 4.87 -19.60 -15.50
CA PHE A 408 6.23 -19.29 -15.94
C PHE A 408 6.55 -17.80 -15.86
N SER A 409 5.54 -16.92 -15.98
CA SER A 409 5.76 -15.47 -15.94
C SER A 409 6.13 -15.00 -14.53
N ALA A 410 5.54 -15.58 -13.49
CA ALA A 410 5.90 -15.27 -12.11
C ALA A 410 7.39 -15.56 -11.82
N LEU A 411 7.96 -16.64 -12.40
CA LEU A 411 9.39 -16.93 -12.30
C LEU A 411 10.25 -15.79 -12.90
N ARG A 412 9.79 -15.20 -14.00
CA ARG A 412 10.55 -14.16 -14.69
C ARG A 412 10.49 -12.81 -13.99
N TRP A 413 9.29 -12.39 -13.57
CA TRP A 413 9.05 -11.01 -13.11
C TRP A 413 8.85 -10.86 -11.61
N ASP A 414 8.32 -11.89 -10.92
CA ASP A 414 7.87 -11.73 -9.53
C ASP A 414 8.81 -12.37 -8.52
N PHE A 415 9.58 -13.42 -8.92
CA PHE A 415 10.40 -14.18 -7.98
C PHE A 415 11.87 -13.75 -7.95
N GLY A 416 12.20 -12.68 -8.67
CA GLY A 416 13.55 -12.12 -8.71
C GLY A 416 14.57 -13.01 -9.40
N GLU A 417 15.84 -12.85 -9.06
CA GLU A 417 16.95 -13.65 -9.65
C GLU A 417 16.79 -15.16 -9.49
N PRO A 418 16.37 -15.71 -8.32
CA PRO A 418 16.13 -17.16 -8.20
C PRO A 418 15.09 -17.68 -9.18
N GLY A 419 14.03 -16.92 -9.44
CA GLY A 419 13.00 -17.29 -10.41
C GLY A 419 13.53 -17.29 -11.83
N ARG A 420 14.28 -16.25 -12.25
CA ARG A 420 14.90 -16.19 -13.57
C ARG A 420 15.87 -17.32 -13.82
N GLN A 421 16.75 -17.62 -12.85
CA GLN A 421 17.67 -18.77 -12.95
C GLN A 421 16.93 -20.10 -13.05
N ALA A 422 15.79 -20.24 -12.36
CA ALA A 422 14.93 -21.41 -12.48
C ALA A 422 14.31 -21.50 -13.88
N LEU A 423 13.80 -20.40 -14.41
CA LEU A 423 13.22 -20.34 -15.76
C LEU A 423 14.26 -20.70 -16.83
N GLU A 424 15.49 -20.21 -16.73
CA GLU A 424 16.59 -20.57 -17.63
C GLU A 424 16.96 -22.05 -17.57
N ARG A 425 16.86 -22.68 -16.39
CA ARG A 425 17.05 -24.13 -16.24
C ARG A 425 15.90 -24.89 -16.89
N LEU A 426 14.66 -24.47 -16.71
CA LEU A 426 13.49 -25.07 -17.33
C LEU A 426 13.53 -24.95 -18.86
N ALA A 427 14.07 -23.86 -19.41
CA ALA A 427 14.25 -23.67 -20.85
C ALA A 427 15.24 -24.69 -21.49
N LYS A 428 16.07 -25.34 -20.66
CA LYS A 428 17.02 -26.40 -21.07
C LYS A 428 16.54 -27.81 -20.66
N SER A 429 15.28 -27.95 -20.24
CA SER A 429 14.72 -29.23 -19.78
C SER A 429 14.60 -30.22 -20.92
N GLU A 430 14.79 -31.50 -20.61
CA GLU A 430 14.55 -32.62 -21.56
C GLU A 430 13.05 -32.76 -21.89
N ARG A 431 12.15 -32.22 -21.07
CA ARG A 431 10.72 -32.19 -21.35
C ARG A 431 10.44 -31.09 -22.37
N THR A 432 10.29 -31.43 -23.63
CA THR A 432 10.15 -30.52 -24.78
C THR A 432 9.11 -29.41 -24.52
N ARG A 433 7.94 -29.76 -23.97
CA ARG A 433 6.88 -28.80 -23.73
C ARG A 433 7.22 -27.81 -22.61
N VAL A 434 7.91 -28.23 -21.55
CA VAL A 434 8.42 -27.37 -20.48
C VAL A 434 9.45 -26.39 -21.03
N ALA A 435 10.39 -26.89 -21.83
CA ALA A 435 11.45 -26.08 -22.44
C ALA A 435 10.86 -25.02 -23.38
N GLU A 436 9.89 -25.41 -24.21
CA GLU A 436 9.18 -24.51 -25.14
C GLU A 436 8.49 -23.34 -24.38
N LEU A 437 7.69 -23.63 -23.35
CA LEU A 437 6.97 -22.63 -22.57
C LEU A 437 7.93 -21.70 -21.82
N ALA A 438 9.00 -22.24 -21.25
CA ALA A 438 10.03 -21.46 -20.58
C ALA A 438 10.78 -20.54 -21.56
N GLN A 439 11.13 -21.03 -22.75
CA GLN A 439 11.80 -20.25 -23.81
C GLN A 439 10.88 -19.13 -24.31
N ASN A 440 9.61 -19.41 -24.57
CA ASN A 440 8.63 -18.41 -24.98
C ASN A 440 8.52 -17.30 -23.92
N THR A 441 8.46 -17.67 -22.62
CA THR A 441 8.43 -16.71 -21.53
C THR A 441 9.68 -15.85 -21.46
N LEU A 442 10.87 -16.43 -21.74
CA LEU A 442 12.14 -15.68 -21.80
C LEU A 442 12.22 -14.69 -22.97
N GLN A 443 11.42 -14.86 -24.01
CA GLN A 443 11.39 -13.95 -25.16
C GLN A 443 10.41 -12.78 -25.01
N LEU A 444 9.47 -12.84 -24.06
CA LEU A 444 8.51 -11.75 -23.83
C LEU A 444 9.24 -10.46 -23.40
N GLU A 445 8.94 -9.34 -24.01
CA GLU A 445 9.56 -8.05 -23.66
C GLU A 445 9.01 -7.44 -22.37
N SER A 446 7.74 -7.71 -22.06
CA SER A 446 7.04 -7.20 -20.88
C SER A 446 6.23 -8.29 -20.20
N LYS A 447 5.91 -8.07 -18.90
CA LYS A 447 5.00 -8.96 -18.18
C LYS A 447 3.63 -8.94 -18.86
N PRO A 448 3.11 -10.09 -19.29
CA PRO A 448 1.78 -10.15 -19.91
C PRO A 448 0.72 -9.70 -18.90
N TYR A 449 -0.21 -8.88 -19.38
CA TYR A 449 -1.31 -8.41 -18.56
C TYR A 449 -2.37 -9.52 -18.45
N GLY A 450 -2.72 -9.94 -17.24
CA GLY A 450 -3.69 -11.01 -16.99
C GLY A 450 -3.06 -12.39 -16.87
N SER A 451 -3.90 -13.43 -16.84
CA SER A 451 -3.44 -14.81 -16.74
C SER A 451 -2.55 -15.20 -17.91
N THR A 452 -1.42 -15.83 -17.58
CA THR A 452 -0.51 -16.41 -18.57
C THR A 452 -0.94 -17.81 -19.01
N ASN A 453 -2.03 -18.33 -18.44
CA ASN A 453 -2.54 -19.66 -18.73
C ASN A 453 -3.08 -19.72 -20.16
N LEU A 454 -2.42 -20.50 -20.99
CA LEU A 454 -2.85 -20.75 -22.38
C LEU A 454 -4.30 -21.24 -22.49
N PRO A 455 -4.81 -22.14 -21.62
CA PRO A 455 -6.20 -22.55 -21.63
C PRO A 455 -7.18 -21.42 -21.36
N GLU A 456 -6.90 -20.56 -20.41
CA GLU A 456 -7.74 -19.41 -20.07
C GLU A 456 -7.76 -18.39 -21.21
N ARG A 457 -6.61 -18.13 -21.84
CA ARG A 457 -6.52 -17.26 -23.02
C ARG A 457 -7.32 -17.82 -24.21
N GLU A 458 -7.24 -19.12 -24.43
CA GLU A 458 -8.01 -19.79 -25.48
C GLU A 458 -9.50 -19.74 -25.15
N GLU A 459 -9.92 -20.01 -23.91
CA GLU A 459 -11.30 -19.93 -23.45
C GLU A 459 -11.86 -18.51 -23.61
N ILE A 460 -11.11 -17.49 -23.21
CA ILE A 460 -11.53 -16.07 -23.36
C ILE A 460 -11.67 -15.71 -24.85
N SER A 461 -10.72 -16.13 -25.68
CA SER A 461 -10.79 -15.88 -27.12
C SER A 461 -12.00 -16.54 -27.80
N GLN A 462 -12.51 -17.64 -27.21
CA GLN A 462 -13.72 -18.32 -27.68
C GLN A 462 -15.02 -17.65 -27.25
N LYS A 463 -14.99 -16.75 -26.24
CA LYS A 463 -16.16 -15.96 -25.83
C LYS A 463 -16.51 -14.86 -26.84
N ALA A 464 -15.65 -14.61 -27.81
CA ALA A 464 -15.91 -13.66 -28.88
C ALA A 464 -16.93 -14.20 -29.88
N ASP A 465 -17.99 -13.46 -30.14
CA ASP A 465 -18.90 -13.75 -31.24
C ASP A 465 -18.29 -13.26 -32.57
N LEU A 466 -17.77 -14.21 -33.33
CA LEU A 466 -17.10 -13.98 -34.62
C LEU A 466 -17.97 -14.43 -35.82
N SER A 467 -19.26 -14.67 -35.61
CA SER A 467 -20.17 -15.25 -36.60
C SER A 467 -20.35 -14.38 -37.88
N GLY A 468 -20.05 -13.06 -37.77
CA GLY A 468 -20.10 -12.12 -38.88
C GLY A 468 -18.81 -12.02 -39.74
N LEU A 469 -17.76 -12.80 -39.44
CA LEU A 469 -16.46 -12.73 -40.09
C LEU A 469 -16.21 -13.98 -40.98
N ASN A 470 -15.40 -13.78 -42.01
CA ASN A 470 -14.87 -14.92 -42.78
C ASN A 470 -13.80 -15.67 -41.97
N ASP A 471 -13.49 -16.93 -42.32
CA ASP A 471 -12.58 -17.81 -41.56
C ASP A 471 -11.16 -17.26 -41.39
N GLU A 472 -10.65 -16.48 -42.37
CA GLU A 472 -9.31 -15.89 -42.30
C GLU A 472 -9.29 -14.73 -41.31
N THR A 473 -10.22 -13.83 -41.40
CA THR A 473 -10.38 -12.69 -40.51
C THR A 473 -10.70 -13.14 -39.07
N ALA A 474 -11.56 -14.14 -38.93
CA ALA A 474 -11.89 -14.73 -37.61
C ALA A 474 -10.66 -15.35 -36.93
N ARG A 475 -9.76 -15.99 -37.65
CA ARG A 475 -8.51 -16.51 -37.12
C ARG A 475 -7.57 -15.40 -36.65
N ALA A 476 -7.41 -14.34 -37.43
CA ALA A 476 -6.58 -13.19 -37.08
C ALA A 476 -7.11 -12.46 -35.83
N VAL A 477 -8.42 -12.24 -35.76
CA VAL A 477 -9.06 -11.62 -34.56
C VAL A 477 -8.92 -12.52 -33.34
N ARG A 478 -9.11 -13.82 -33.49
CA ARG A 478 -8.93 -14.77 -32.37
C ARG A 478 -7.48 -14.81 -31.87
N ALA A 479 -6.50 -14.72 -32.77
CA ALA A 479 -5.10 -14.61 -32.40
C ALA A 479 -4.83 -13.32 -31.61
N PHE A 480 -5.35 -12.19 -32.07
CA PHE A 480 -5.28 -10.90 -31.37
C PHE A 480 -5.90 -10.96 -29.97
N LEU A 481 -7.11 -11.52 -29.84
CA LEU A 481 -7.79 -11.64 -28.54
C LEU A 481 -7.09 -12.61 -27.55
N ARG A 482 -6.28 -13.53 -28.03
CA ARG A 482 -5.40 -14.35 -27.17
C ARG A 482 -4.28 -13.54 -26.55
N ASP A 483 -3.81 -12.51 -27.21
CA ASP A 483 -2.77 -11.62 -26.71
C ASP A 483 -3.38 -10.50 -25.85
N GLU A 484 -4.53 -9.97 -26.25
CA GLU A 484 -5.26 -8.87 -25.59
C GLU A 484 -6.51 -9.38 -24.86
N ILE A 485 -6.32 -10.29 -23.90
CA ILE A 485 -7.41 -11.00 -23.20
C ILE A 485 -8.37 -10.09 -22.43
N ILE A 486 -7.93 -8.90 -22.02
CA ILE A 486 -8.78 -7.95 -21.27
C ILE A 486 -9.98 -7.50 -22.10
N LEU A 487 -9.79 -7.38 -23.40
CA LEU A 487 -10.83 -6.85 -24.29
C LEU A 487 -12.07 -7.75 -24.41
N CYS A 488 -11.94 -9.05 -24.10
CA CYS A 488 -13.03 -10.01 -24.28
C CYS A 488 -13.30 -10.88 -23.04
N ARG A 489 -12.85 -10.49 -21.86
CA ARG A 489 -12.94 -11.30 -20.62
C ARG A 489 -14.38 -11.66 -20.25
N GLU A 490 -15.31 -10.74 -20.43
CA GLU A 490 -16.76 -10.91 -20.19
C GLU A 490 -17.57 -11.23 -21.43
N GLY A 491 -16.88 -11.51 -22.54
CA GLY A 491 -17.46 -11.67 -23.86
C GLY A 491 -17.35 -10.39 -24.69
N CYS A 492 -17.31 -10.54 -25.99
CA CYS A 492 -17.28 -9.43 -26.93
C CYS A 492 -18.00 -9.80 -28.24
N ARG A 493 -18.54 -8.77 -28.92
CA ARG A 493 -19.15 -8.88 -30.23
C ARG A 493 -18.25 -8.23 -31.25
N VAL A 494 -18.14 -8.86 -32.43
CA VAL A 494 -17.27 -8.39 -33.50
C VAL A 494 -18.08 -8.22 -34.75
N GLU A 495 -17.99 -7.03 -35.39
CA GLU A 495 -18.69 -6.71 -36.62
C GLU A 495 -17.77 -6.11 -37.68
N THR A 496 -18.03 -6.48 -38.95
CA THR A 496 -17.34 -5.91 -40.09
C THR A 496 -17.94 -4.54 -40.46
N LEU A 497 -17.14 -3.48 -40.28
CA LEU A 497 -17.54 -2.12 -40.68
C LEU A 497 -17.29 -1.84 -42.17
N ARG A 498 -16.17 -2.34 -42.69
CA ARG A 498 -15.79 -2.16 -44.09
C ARG A 498 -14.90 -3.29 -44.56
N ALA A 499 -15.22 -3.86 -45.72
CA ALA A 499 -14.35 -4.76 -46.45
C ALA A 499 -13.81 -4.08 -47.71
N SER A 500 -12.50 -4.20 -47.97
CA SER A 500 -11.82 -3.68 -49.17
C SER A 500 -10.83 -4.72 -49.69
N PRO A 501 -10.32 -4.56 -50.94
CA PRO A 501 -9.26 -5.44 -51.44
C PRO A 501 -7.97 -5.41 -50.61
N GLU A 502 -7.75 -4.37 -49.82
CA GLU A 502 -6.56 -4.17 -48.99
C GLU A 502 -6.72 -4.81 -47.59
N GLY A 503 -7.95 -5.06 -47.14
CA GLY A 503 -8.21 -5.65 -45.84
C GLY A 503 -9.62 -5.35 -45.30
N VAL A 504 -9.86 -5.77 -44.08
CA VAL A 504 -11.14 -5.67 -43.38
C VAL A 504 -11.00 -4.78 -42.14
N LEU A 505 -11.84 -3.75 -42.03
CA LEU A 505 -11.99 -2.94 -40.81
C LEU A 505 -13.13 -3.51 -39.97
N ILE A 506 -12.85 -3.72 -38.70
CA ILE A 506 -13.70 -4.43 -37.74
C ILE A 506 -13.93 -3.55 -36.52
N ALA A 507 -15.16 -3.53 -36.02
CA ALA A 507 -15.48 -3.04 -34.68
C ALA A 507 -15.51 -4.22 -33.68
N LEU A 508 -14.71 -4.14 -32.65
CA LEU A 508 -14.74 -5.03 -31.48
C LEU A 508 -15.45 -4.28 -30.36
N MET A 509 -16.63 -4.76 -29.99
CA MET A 509 -17.45 -4.22 -28.89
C MET A 509 -17.18 -5.02 -27.63
N THR A 510 -16.60 -4.38 -26.64
CA THR A 510 -16.23 -5.03 -25.35
C THR A 510 -17.24 -4.68 -24.29
N LYS A 511 -17.67 -5.67 -23.48
CA LYS A 511 -18.43 -5.41 -22.25
C LYS A 511 -17.46 -5.03 -21.14
N ALA A 512 -17.58 -3.81 -20.60
CA ALA A 512 -16.79 -3.34 -19.48
C ALA A 512 -17.70 -2.85 -18.36
N GLU A 513 -17.22 -2.95 -17.11
CA GLU A 513 -17.96 -2.53 -15.91
C GLU A 513 -18.37 -1.04 -15.92
N TYR A 514 -17.72 -0.23 -16.78
CA TYR A 514 -17.94 1.23 -16.92
C TYR A 514 -18.50 1.65 -18.29
N GLY A 515 -19.06 0.73 -19.05
CA GLY A 515 -19.65 0.97 -20.36
C GLY A 515 -18.90 0.29 -21.50
N ASP A 516 -19.63 -0.02 -22.56
CA ASP A 516 -19.08 -0.70 -23.74
C ASP A 516 -18.25 0.29 -24.55
N ASN A 517 -17.00 -0.06 -24.84
CA ASN A 517 -16.12 0.74 -25.70
C ASN A 517 -15.83 0.04 -27.02
N PRO A 518 -16.05 0.69 -28.18
CA PRO A 518 -15.68 0.14 -29.47
C PRO A 518 -14.16 0.24 -29.70
N HIS A 519 -13.53 -0.89 -30.04
CA HIS A 519 -12.16 -0.93 -30.52
C HIS A 519 -12.13 -1.20 -32.01
N LEU A 520 -11.36 -0.42 -32.77
CA LEU A 520 -11.20 -0.63 -34.21
C LEU A 520 -9.99 -1.52 -34.48
N LEU A 521 -10.21 -2.63 -35.17
CA LEU A 521 -9.20 -3.54 -35.63
C LEU A 521 -9.11 -3.52 -37.14
N TRP A 522 -7.89 -3.65 -37.67
CA TRP A 522 -7.62 -3.81 -39.07
C TRP A 522 -6.95 -5.16 -39.34
N VAL A 523 -7.50 -5.93 -40.25
CA VAL A 523 -6.89 -7.16 -40.75
C VAL A 523 -6.56 -6.95 -42.20
N ALA A 524 -5.27 -6.88 -42.54
CA ALA A 524 -4.84 -6.75 -43.94
C ALA A 524 -5.13 -8.03 -44.74
N ALA A 525 -5.41 -7.89 -46.03
CA ALA A 525 -5.68 -9.04 -46.87
C ALA A 525 -4.50 -10.00 -46.91
N GLY A 526 -4.76 -11.28 -46.66
CA GLY A 526 -3.72 -12.31 -46.56
C GLY A 526 -2.89 -12.30 -45.25
N SER A 527 -3.27 -11.49 -44.26
CA SER A 527 -2.61 -11.41 -42.96
C SER A 527 -3.30 -12.33 -41.95
N ASP A 528 -2.50 -13.03 -41.16
CA ASP A 528 -2.96 -13.81 -40.00
C ASP A 528 -2.98 -12.99 -38.69
N LYS A 529 -2.70 -11.66 -38.77
CA LYS A 529 -2.64 -10.74 -37.63
C LYS A 529 -3.67 -9.62 -37.79
N ALA A 530 -4.36 -9.33 -36.69
CA ALA A 530 -5.17 -8.14 -36.54
C ALA A 530 -4.36 -7.06 -35.79
N GLU A 531 -4.48 -5.82 -36.23
CA GLU A 531 -3.79 -4.68 -35.64
C GLU A 531 -4.82 -3.65 -35.15
N THR A 532 -4.58 -3.09 -33.96
CA THR A 532 -5.40 -1.99 -33.45
C THR A 532 -5.19 -0.76 -34.32
N ARG A 533 -6.22 -0.28 -34.99
CA ARG A 533 -6.14 0.94 -35.79
C ARG A 533 -6.55 2.13 -34.92
N ARG A 534 -5.58 2.93 -34.51
CA ARG A 534 -5.86 4.24 -33.93
C ARG A 534 -6.40 5.18 -34.99
N VAL A 535 -7.55 5.77 -34.77
CA VAL A 535 -8.24 6.61 -35.73
C VAL A 535 -7.55 7.95 -36.00
N TYR A 536 -6.56 8.33 -35.14
CA TYR A 536 -5.75 9.53 -35.34
C TYR A 536 -4.31 9.36 -34.84
N ASP A 537 -3.39 9.89 -35.62
CA ASP A 537 -1.96 10.02 -35.40
C ASP A 537 -1.64 10.56 -33.97
N GLY A 538 -1.32 9.68 -33.04
CA GLY A 538 -0.56 10.00 -31.83
C GLY A 538 -1.27 10.68 -30.67
N LYS A 539 -2.56 10.97 -30.67
CA LYS A 539 -3.28 11.49 -29.50
C LYS A 539 -4.51 10.66 -29.20
N LEU A 540 -4.54 10.11 -27.99
CA LEU A 540 -5.74 9.54 -27.37
C LEU A 540 -6.88 10.56 -27.47
N ILE A 541 -7.99 10.17 -28.09
CA ILE A 541 -9.24 10.89 -27.93
C ILE A 541 -9.71 10.57 -26.50
N HIS A 542 -9.44 11.47 -25.59
CA HIS A 542 -10.08 11.45 -24.28
C HIS A 542 -11.56 11.83 -24.48
N GLU A 543 -12.42 10.95 -24.00
CA GLU A 543 -13.83 11.12 -23.66
C GLU A 543 -14.64 12.07 -24.56
N TYR A 544 -15.55 11.49 -25.31
CA TYR A 544 -16.69 12.23 -25.84
C TYR A 544 -17.55 12.69 -24.64
N GLU A 545 -17.37 13.94 -24.20
CA GLU A 545 -18.40 14.64 -23.44
C GLU A 545 -19.58 14.85 -24.40
N GLY A 546 -20.58 13.99 -24.35
CA GLY A 546 -21.76 14.13 -25.18
C GLY A 546 -22.62 12.88 -25.32
N LEU A 547 -22.24 11.77 -24.69
CA LEU A 547 -23.15 10.63 -24.50
C LEU A 547 -23.74 10.74 -23.09
N ASP A 548 -25.02 11.08 -23.01
CA ASP A 548 -25.80 11.05 -21.77
C ASP A 548 -26.02 9.58 -21.32
N GLY A 549 -25.02 9.00 -20.63
CA GLY A 549 -25.09 7.67 -20.05
C GLY A 549 -24.45 6.55 -20.89
N PRO A 550 -24.32 5.33 -20.31
CA PRO A 550 -23.79 4.16 -21.01
C PRO A 550 -24.73 3.77 -22.15
N VAL A 551 -24.15 3.62 -23.35
CA VAL A 551 -24.89 3.14 -24.52
C VAL A 551 -24.89 1.61 -24.47
N GLU A 552 -26.07 0.99 -24.45
CA GLU A 552 -26.21 -0.45 -24.64
C GLU A 552 -26.09 -0.74 -26.16
N TYR A 553 -25.11 -1.54 -26.54
CA TYR A 553 -24.83 -1.87 -27.95
C TYR A 553 -25.56 -3.15 -28.38
N ASP A 554 -26.88 -3.18 -28.19
CA ASP A 554 -27.74 -4.30 -28.62
C ASP A 554 -28.24 -4.14 -30.07
N GLY A 555 -28.01 -2.97 -30.69
CA GLY A 555 -28.49 -2.61 -32.01
C GLY A 555 -27.50 -2.91 -33.15
N ASP A 556 -27.92 -2.55 -34.38
CA ASP A 556 -27.09 -2.64 -35.57
C ASP A 556 -25.95 -1.61 -35.51
N ILE A 557 -24.74 -2.04 -35.81
CA ILE A 557 -23.55 -1.18 -35.85
C ILE A 557 -23.30 -0.75 -37.31
N GLU A 558 -23.26 0.56 -37.55
CA GLU A 558 -22.99 1.10 -38.90
C GLU A 558 -21.94 2.22 -38.84
N LEU A 559 -21.14 2.32 -39.89
CA LEU A 559 -20.19 3.42 -40.09
C LEU A 559 -20.86 4.52 -40.91
N ARG A 560 -21.06 5.69 -40.31
CA ARG A 560 -21.61 6.87 -40.99
C ARG A 560 -20.56 7.96 -41.15
N PRO A 561 -20.53 8.71 -42.29
CA PRO A 561 -19.71 9.90 -42.38
C PRO A 561 -20.16 10.93 -41.34
N PHE A 562 -19.20 11.53 -40.66
CA PHE A 562 -19.44 12.60 -39.70
C PHE A 562 -19.04 13.93 -40.31
N GLU A 563 -19.99 14.88 -40.46
CA GLU A 563 -19.72 16.26 -40.82
C GLU A 563 -19.62 17.11 -39.54
N GLY A 564 -18.41 17.54 -39.20
CA GLY A 564 -18.12 18.37 -38.05
C GLY A 564 -17.13 19.48 -38.38
N GLN A 565 -16.96 20.44 -37.47
CA GLN A 565 -15.96 21.50 -37.50
C GLN A 565 -14.75 21.11 -36.64
N GLN A 566 -13.57 21.60 -37.02
CA GLN A 566 -12.35 21.40 -36.26
C GLN A 566 -11.50 22.67 -36.36
N ILE A 567 -10.89 23.06 -35.25
CA ILE A 567 -9.98 24.20 -35.19
C ILE A 567 -8.62 23.75 -35.71
N PHE A 568 -8.05 24.53 -36.64
CA PHE A 568 -6.69 24.35 -37.14
C PHE A 568 -5.85 25.56 -36.75
N VAL A 569 -4.60 25.33 -36.35
CA VAL A 569 -3.59 26.36 -36.12
C VAL A 569 -2.39 26.02 -37.01
N ASP A 570 -2.03 26.92 -37.90
CA ASP A 570 -0.95 26.74 -38.88
C ASP A 570 -1.09 25.46 -39.73
N GLY A 571 -2.35 25.14 -40.10
CA GLY A 571 -2.67 23.95 -40.91
C GLY A 571 -2.64 22.61 -40.16
N LYS A 572 -2.40 22.60 -38.85
CA LYS A 572 -2.48 21.40 -38.01
C LYS A 572 -3.75 21.41 -37.16
N PRO A 573 -4.44 20.25 -37.03
CA PRO A 573 -5.63 20.18 -36.19
C PRO A 573 -5.26 20.46 -34.73
N ALA A 574 -5.93 21.43 -34.12
CA ALA A 574 -5.70 21.89 -32.75
C ALA A 574 -6.87 21.59 -31.79
N SER A 575 -7.96 21.02 -32.29
CA SER A 575 -9.10 20.55 -31.47
C SER A 575 -9.60 19.21 -31.96
N GLN A 576 -10.45 18.56 -31.18
CA GLN A 576 -11.29 17.47 -31.65
C GLN A 576 -12.37 18.02 -32.58
N PRO A 577 -12.90 17.18 -33.54
CA PRO A 577 -14.07 17.59 -34.34
C PRO A 577 -15.27 17.86 -33.40
N PHE A 578 -16.00 18.94 -33.68
CA PHE A 578 -17.23 19.31 -32.98
C PHE A 578 -18.31 19.73 -33.98
N LYS A 579 -19.57 19.70 -33.56
CA LYS A 579 -20.69 20.17 -34.37
C LYS A 579 -20.90 21.67 -34.27
#